data_366696d939b783dffb5c7e8cee633c02
#
_entry.id   366696d939b783dffb5c7e8cee633c02
#
_cell.length_a   1.000
_cell.length_b   1.000
_cell.length_c   1.000
_cell.angle_alpha   90.00
_cell.angle_beta   90.00
_cell.angle_gamma   90.00
#
_symmetry.space_group_name_H-M   'P 1'
#
loop_
_entity.id
_entity.type
_entity.pdbx_description
1 polymer ?
#
loop_
_entity_poly.entity_id
_entity_poly.type
_entity_poly.pdbx_seq_one_letter_code
_entity_poly.pdbx_strand_id
1 'polypeptide(L)'
;MTQNAREIAERLIQLQVSPSVMSSTSRIFEVLPETLSELGDPTVSLEKRNTIIDSVFPTEVRDTLKLLCEQNALGSWKDIAQQYSEIRATAERQTQVRLRYVTKPTEKQLLNIQKFVFDKYKTQYFDFQMQEDKALGGGFILEVGNDQYDWSTSGRRNQFLEQLRNTRSSLTSDADILTILQKGISNFDLKAEKKEIGFIESVGDGIAIMNGLDHAMYGEVIEFDNGTKGMVQNIERNRIGVILFGDETGLGEGSRGMRTGRMAGVPVSNDYLGRVVNALGEPIDGLGPIHEDEYRAIEQPAPGIIDRQPVN
;
A
#
# COMPACT_ATOMS: atom_id res chain seq x y z
N MET A 1 -15.21 -20.97 -8.91
CA MET A 1 -14.34 -21.89 -8.17
C MET A 1 -13.41 -21.16 -7.18
N THR A 2 -12.82 -20.03 -7.52
CA THR A 2 -11.88 -19.28 -6.64
C THR A 2 -12.51 -18.66 -5.38
N GLN A 3 -13.78 -18.31 -5.39
CA GLN A 3 -14.46 -17.69 -4.24
C GLN A 3 -14.62 -18.69 -3.07
N ASN A 4 -14.92 -19.94 -3.37
CA ASN A 4 -15.06 -21.00 -2.36
C ASN A 4 -13.71 -21.36 -1.72
N ALA A 5 -12.60 -21.36 -2.49
CA ALA A 5 -11.27 -21.66 -1.98
C ALA A 5 -10.78 -20.59 -0.99
N ARG A 6 -11.09 -19.32 -1.25
CA ARG A 6 -10.74 -18.21 -0.37
C ARG A 6 -11.49 -18.24 0.96
N GLU A 7 -12.81 -18.51 0.92
CA GLU A 7 -13.62 -18.65 2.14
C GLU A 7 -13.11 -19.78 3.05
N ILE A 8 -12.73 -20.91 2.43
CA ILE A 8 -12.16 -22.04 3.18
C ILE A 8 -10.79 -21.68 3.76
N ALA A 9 -9.93 -20.98 3.01
CA ALA A 9 -8.64 -20.52 3.49
C ALA A 9 -8.79 -19.53 4.67
N GLU A 10 -9.74 -18.58 4.59
CA GLU A 10 -10.04 -17.64 5.69
C GLU A 10 -10.55 -18.40 6.94
N ARG A 11 -11.36 -19.44 6.78
CA ARG A 11 -11.83 -20.27 7.88
C ARG A 11 -10.71 -21.08 8.53
N LEU A 12 -9.75 -21.61 7.75
CA LEU A 12 -8.57 -22.31 8.28
C LEU A 12 -7.66 -21.36 9.09
N ILE A 13 -7.57 -20.10 8.70
CA ILE A 13 -6.86 -19.07 9.46
C ILE A 13 -7.59 -18.75 10.77
N GLN A 14 -8.92 -18.62 10.76
CA GLN A 14 -9.71 -18.41 11.97
C GLN A 14 -9.61 -19.57 12.96
N LEU A 15 -9.49 -20.80 12.47
CA LEU A 15 -9.25 -22.01 13.26
C LEU A 15 -7.80 -22.13 13.74
N GLN A 16 -6.95 -21.13 13.45
CA GLN A 16 -5.53 -21.07 13.85
C GLN A 16 -4.70 -22.28 13.38
N VAL A 17 -5.04 -22.88 12.24
CA VAL A 17 -4.26 -23.95 11.64
C VAL A 17 -2.85 -23.44 11.33
N SER A 18 -1.81 -24.14 11.78
CA SER A 18 -0.44 -23.69 11.59
C SER A 18 0.05 -23.90 10.14
N PRO A 19 1.00 -23.07 9.65
CA PRO A 19 1.57 -23.25 8.30
C PRO A 19 2.27 -24.60 8.11
N SER A 20 2.83 -25.15 9.20
CA SER A 20 3.48 -26.47 9.17
C SER A 20 2.47 -27.57 8.89
N VAL A 21 1.25 -27.46 9.42
CA VAL A 21 0.16 -28.41 9.14
C VAL A 21 -0.32 -28.28 7.70
N MET A 22 -0.46 -27.06 7.19
CA MET A 22 -0.84 -26.82 5.78
C MET A 22 0.21 -27.39 4.81
N SER A 23 1.50 -27.12 5.07
CA SER A 23 2.59 -27.66 4.23
C SER A 23 2.71 -29.17 4.32
N SER A 24 2.52 -29.77 5.51
CA SER A 24 2.51 -31.23 5.70
C SER A 24 1.37 -31.87 4.91
N THR A 25 0.16 -31.30 4.96
CA THR A 25 -1.01 -31.78 4.23
C THR A 25 -0.80 -31.71 2.72
N SER A 26 -0.25 -30.59 2.22
CA SER A 26 0.08 -30.46 0.80
C SER A 26 1.14 -31.46 0.35
N ARG A 27 2.15 -31.71 1.19
CA ARG A 27 3.18 -32.70 0.92
C ARG A 27 2.65 -34.13 0.90
N ILE A 28 1.68 -34.46 1.74
CA ILE A 28 1.02 -35.78 1.71
C ILE A 28 0.35 -36.01 0.35
N PHE A 29 -0.37 -35.03 -0.18
CA PHE A 29 -0.98 -35.11 -1.49
C PHE A 29 0.01 -35.18 -2.66
N GLU A 30 1.20 -34.57 -2.51
CA GLU A 30 2.27 -34.64 -3.51
C GLU A 30 2.98 -36.02 -3.50
N VAL A 31 3.21 -36.57 -2.32
CA VAL A 31 3.93 -37.85 -2.15
C VAL A 31 3.02 -39.05 -2.44
N LEU A 32 1.74 -38.94 -2.15
CA LEU A 32 0.75 -40.00 -2.30
C LEU A 32 -0.41 -39.54 -3.24
N PRO A 33 -0.18 -39.37 -4.54
CA PRO A 33 -1.22 -38.91 -5.47
C PRO A 33 -2.39 -39.89 -5.60
N GLU A 34 -2.17 -41.19 -5.30
CA GLU A 34 -3.20 -42.23 -5.25
C GLU A 34 -4.25 -41.93 -4.16
N THR A 35 -3.81 -41.39 -3.02
CA THR A 35 -4.72 -40.98 -1.93
C THR A 35 -5.66 -39.87 -2.38
N LEU A 36 -5.20 -38.93 -3.19
CA LEU A 36 -6.03 -37.85 -3.73
C LEU A 36 -7.10 -38.41 -4.69
N SER A 37 -6.72 -39.40 -5.52
CA SER A 37 -7.63 -40.05 -6.47
C SER A 37 -8.67 -40.91 -5.75
N GLU A 38 -8.29 -41.65 -4.71
CA GLU A 38 -9.23 -42.45 -3.89
C GLU A 38 -10.19 -41.60 -3.07
N LEU A 39 -9.70 -40.52 -2.48
CA LEU A 39 -10.55 -39.58 -1.73
C LEU A 39 -11.46 -38.76 -2.64
N GLY A 40 -11.10 -38.55 -3.90
CA GLY A 40 -11.90 -37.86 -4.92
C GLY A 40 -12.86 -38.77 -5.69
N ASP A 41 -12.75 -40.08 -5.55
CA ASP A 41 -13.57 -41.04 -6.30
C ASP A 41 -14.96 -41.21 -5.65
N PRO A 42 -16.07 -40.80 -6.31
CA PRO A 42 -17.40 -40.91 -5.75
C PRO A 42 -17.87 -42.38 -5.59
N THR A 43 -17.16 -43.35 -6.16
CA THR A 43 -17.49 -44.78 -6.00
C THR A 43 -17.04 -45.35 -4.66
N VAL A 44 -16.07 -44.70 -3.97
CA VAL A 44 -15.62 -45.09 -2.65
C VAL A 44 -16.58 -44.55 -1.59
N SER A 45 -17.01 -45.38 -0.65
CA SER A 45 -17.94 -44.97 0.41
C SER A 45 -17.36 -43.88 1.29
N LEU A 46 -18.17 -42.92 1.73
CA LEU A 46 -17.78 -41.80 2.59
C LEU A 46 -17.10 -42.28 3.89
N GLU A 47 -17.56 -43.38 4.47
CA GLU A 47 -16.98 -43.96 5.68
C GLU A 47 -15.52 -44.38 5.47
N LYS A 48 -15.20 -45.01 4.35
CA LYS A 48 -13.83 -45.39 4.00
C LYS A 48 -12.95 -44.18 3.77
N ARG A 49 -13.45 -43.18 3.04
CA ARG A 49 -12.74 -41.91 2.82
C ARG A 49 -12.46 -41.18 4.13
N ASN A 50 -13.41 -41.10 5.03
CA ASN A 50 -13.24 -40.52 6.37
C ASN A 50 -12.21 -41.29 7.22
N THR A 51 -12.18 -42.62 7.14
CA THR A 51 -11.19 -43.44 7.85
C THR A 51 -9.77 -43.17 7.35
N ILE A 52 -9.59 -42.98 6.04
CA ILE A 52 -8.30 -42.62 5.44
C ILE A 52 -7.87 -41.23 5.94
N ILE A 53 -8.78 -40.25 5.93
CA ILE A 53 -8.49 -38.90 6.41
C ILE A 53 -8.07 -38.92 7.89
N ASP A 54 -8.78 -39.68 8.73
CA ASP A 54 -8.48 -39.76 10.17
C ASP A 54 -7.17 -40.49 10.47
N SER A 55 -6.70 -41.36 9.59
CA SER A 55 -5.43 -42.09 9.77
C SER A 55 -4.18 -41.37 9.25
N VAL A 56 -4.34 -40.58 8.17
CA VAL A 56 -3.22 -40.00 7.41
C VAL A 56 -2.97 -38.53 7.71
N PHE A 57 -4.03 -37.76 7.97
CA PHE A 57 -3.93 -36.31 8.05
C PHE A 57 -3.95 -35.79 9.50
N PRO A 58 -3.29 -34.62 9.76
CA PRO A 58 -3.32 -33.95 11.05
C PRO A 58 -4.75 -33.59 11.50
N THR A 59 -4.99 -33.61 12.80
CA THR A 59 -6.33 -33.39 13.38
C THR A 59 -6.96 -32.07 13.01
N GLU A 60 -6.15 -31.01 12.86
CA GLU A 60 -6.59 -29.65 12.62
C GLU A 60 -7.25 -29.43 11.23
N VAL A 61 -6.92 -30.27 10.25
CA VAL A 61 -7.43 -30.17 8.88
C VAL A 61 -8.46 -31.23 8.51
N ARG A 62 -8.68 -32.25 9.37
CA ARG A 62 -9.56 -33.40 9.08
C ARG A 62 -10.97 -32.99 8.73
N ASP A 63 -11.57 -32.10 9.52
CA ASP A 63 -12.95 -31.67 9.31
C ASP A 63 -13.12 -30.91 7.99
N THR A 64 -12.12 -30.11 7.64
CA THR A 64 -12.10 -29.40 6.35
C THR A 64 -11.95 -30.37 5.18
N LEU A 65 -11.08 -31.39 5.31
CA LEU A 65 -10.88 -32.41 4.29
C LEU A 65 -12.13 -33.30 4.13
N LYS A 66 -12.80 -33.66 5.22
CA LYS A 66 -14.08 -34.41 5.17
C LYS A 66 -15.16 -33.62 4.42
N LEU A 67 -15.26 -32.33 4.71
CA LEU A 67 -16.22 -31.43 4.02
C LEU A 67 -15.90 -31.31 2.53
N LEU A 68 -14.62 -31.20 2.17
CA LEU A 68 -14.18 -31.18 0.76
C LEU A 68 -14.43 -32.51 0.05
N CYS A 69 -14.29 -33.65 0.76
CA CYS A 69 -14.66 -34.96 0.25
C CYS A 69 -16.17 -35.09 -0.04
N GLU A 70 -17.02 -34.61 0.84
CA GLU A 70 -18.48 -34.61 0.66
C GLU A 70 -18.90 -33.79 -0.55
N GLN A 71 -18.21 -32.68 -0.79
CA GLN A 71 -18.46 -31.77 -1.92
C GLN A 71 -17.75 -32.19 -3.21
N ASN A 72 -16.99 -33.29 -3.22
CA ASN A 72 -16.10 -33.72 -4.31
C ASN A 72 -15.16 -32.60 -4.80
N ALA A 73 -14.70 -31.77 -3.88
CA ALA A 73 -13.89 -30.56 -4.15
C ALA A 73 -12.43 -30.68 -3.69
N LEU A 74 -11.93 -31.88 -3.39
CA LEU A 74 -10.54 -32.12 -2.94
C LEU A 74 -9.49 -31.64 -3.94
N GLY A 75 -9.79 -31.69 -5.24
CA GLY A 75 -8.90 -31.14 -6.28
C GLY A 75 -8.59 -29.66 -6.13
N SER A 76 -9.42 -28.90 -5.38
CA SER A 76 -9.17 -27.49 -5.09
C SER A 76 -8.23 -27.24 -3.90
N TRP A 77 -7.69 -28.30 -3.26
CA TRP A 77 -6.77 -28.14 -2.12
C TRP A 77 -5.55 -27.28 -2.43
N LYS A 78 -4.97 -27.42 -3.62
CA LYS A 78 -3.82 -26.63 -4.05
C LYS A 78 -4.16 -25.13 -4.09
N ASP A 79 -5.33 -24.79 -4.61
CA ASP A 79 -5.82 -23.38 -4.65
C ASP A 79 -6.08 -22.84 -3.24
N ILE A 80 -6.65 -23.70 -2.34
CA ILE A 80 -6.88 -23.36 -0.92
C ILE A 80 -5.56 -23.10 -0.21
N ALA A 81 -4.55 -23.97 -0.39
CA ALA A 81 -3.25 -23.80 0.22
C ALA A 81 -2.52 -22.55 -0.28
N GLN A 82 -2.66 -22.23 -1.57
CA GLN A 82 -2.11 -21.01 -2.14
C GLN A 82 -2.81 -19.77 -1.55
N GLN A 83 -4.13 -19.74 -1.53
CA GLN A 83 -4.90 -18.63 -0.93
C GLN A 83 -4.60 -18.47 0.57
N TYR A 84 -4.45 -19.56 1.32
CA TYR A 84 -4.04 -19.54 2.72
C TYR A 84 -2.66 -18.86 2.88
N SER A 85 -1.68 -19.22 2.05
CA SER A 85 -0.33 -18.62 2.10
C SER A 85 -0.35 -17.13 1.71
N GLU A 86 -1.14 -16.73 0.71
CA GLU A 86 -1.30 -15.34 0.27
C GLU A 86 -1.97 -14.47 1.35
N ILE A 87 -3.08 -14.93 1.93
CA ILE A 87 -3.78 -14.20 3.00
C ILE A 87 -2.88 -14.06 4.22
N ARG A 88 -2.16 -15.14 4.58
CA ARG A 88 -1.23 -15.12 5.71
C ARG A 88 -0.04 -14.20 5.48
N ALA A 89 0.59 -14.24 4.31
CA ALA A 89 1.67 -13.33 3.95
C ALA A 89 1.21 -11.86 4.00
N THR A 90 -0.01 -11.58 3.57
CA THR A 90 -0.61 -10.26 3.67
C THR A 90 -0.85 -9.86 5.13
N ALA A 91 -1.35 -10.78 5.96
CA ALA A 91 -1.55 -10.56 7.39
C ALA A 91 -0.22 -10.38 8.14
N GLU A 92 0.82 -11.13 7.80
CA GLU A 92 2.17 -10.98 8.37
C GLU A 92 2.81 -9.65 7.98
N ARG A 93 2.62 -9.18 6.74
CA ARG A 93 3.03 -7.83 6.32
C ARG A 93 2.29 -6.74 7.08
N GLN A 94 1.00 -6.91 7.37
CA GLN A 94 0.21 -5.97 8.18
C GLN A 94 0.58 -5.98 9.67
N THR A 95 1.28 -6.98 10.16
CA THR A 95 1.73 -7.07 11.57
C THR A 95 3.12 -6.48 11.82
N GLN A 96 3.88 -6.11 10.78
CA GLN A 96 5.14 -5.39 10.96
C GLN A 96 4.85 -3.93 11.32
N VAL A 97 5.26 -3.54 12.52
CA VAL A 97 5.15 -2.17 13.01
C VAL A 97 6.53 -1.58 13.15
N ARG A 98 6.84 -0.56 12.35
CA ARG A 98 8.10 0.17 12.45
C ARG A 98 7.85 1.56 13.02
N LEU A 99 8.54 1.88 14.11
CA LEU A 99 8.52 3.18 14.75
C LEU A 99 9.85 3.89 14.54
N ARG A 100 9.84 4.94 13.71
CA ARG A 100 11.01 5.84 13.55
C ARG A 100 10.83 7.03 14.49
N TYR A 101 11.84 7.35 15.29
CA TYR A 101 11.75 8.40 16.32
C TYR A 101 13.02 9.20 16.41
N VAL A 102 12.93 10.45 16.88
CA VAL A 102 14.10 11.29 17.23
C VAL A 102 14.49 11.09 18.69
N THR A 103 13.48 11.14 19.58
CA THR A 103 13.68 10.91 21.01
C THR A 103 12.98 9.61 21.38
N LYS A 104 13.70 8.69 22.06
CA LYS A 104 13.14 7.40 22.46
C LYS A 104 11.84 7.59 23.25
N PRO A 105 10.72 7.02 22.79
CA PRO A 105 9.45 7.16 23.49
C PRO A 105 9.48 6.49 24.86
N THR A 106 8.74 7.07 25.80
CA THR A 106 8.56 6.51 27.14
C THR A 106 7.68 5.25 27.07
N GLU A 107 7.76 4.38 28.07
CA GLU A 107 6.94 3.17 28.14
C GLU A 107 5.43 3.48 28.02
N LYS A 108 4.98 4.56 28.63
CA LYS A 108 3.58 5.00 28.54
C LYS A 108 3.17 5.39 27.11
N GLN A 109 4.07 6.06 26.40
CA GLN A 109 3.84 6.42 24.98
C GLN A 109 3.82 5.17 24.09
N LEU A 110 4.73 4.21 24.32
CA LEU A 110 4.75 2.93 23.61
C LEU A 110 3.45 2.14 23.82
N LEU A 111 2.95 2.06 25.05
CA LEU A 111 1.67 1.41 25.34
C LEU A 111 0.49 2.08 24.60
N ASN A 112 0.50 3.41 24.53
CA ASN A 112 -0.55 4.13 23.80
C ASN A 112 -0.47 3.85 22.28
N ILE A 113 0.74 3.79 21.71
CA ILE A 113 0.96 3.45 20.30
C ILE A 113 0.51 2.01 20.02
N GLN A 114 0.88 1.07 20.89
CA GLN A 114 0.45 -0.33 20.78
C GLN A 114 -1.07 -0.46 20.83
N LYS A 115 -1.71 0.27 21.76
CA LYS A 115 -3.16 0.32 21.86
C LYS A 115 -3.81 0.89 20.60
N PHE A 116 -3.27 1.96 20.05
CA PHE A 116 -3.73 2.56 18.79
C PHE A 116 -3.66 1.55 17.64
N VAL A 117 -2.53 0.83 17.50
CA VAL A 117 -2.36 -0.21 16.47
C VAL A 117 -3.35 -1.34 16.68
N PHE A 118 -3.49 -1.83 17.92
CA PHE A 118 -4.44 -2.89 18.25
C PHE A 118 -5.89 -2.49 17.93
N ASP A 119 -6.33 -1.29 18.34
CA ASP A 119 -7.69 -0.82 18.13
C ASP A 119 -8.02 -0.67 16.65
N LYS A 120 -7.03 -0.24 15.85
CA LYS A 120 -7.23 0.07 14.43
C LYS A 120 -7.11 -1.15 13.52
N TYR A 121 -6.14 -2.03 13.78
CA TYR A 121 -5.84 -3.18 12.91
C TYR A 121 -6.36 -4.51 13.45
N LYS A 122 -6.90 -4.53 14.69
CA LYS A 122 -7.48 -5.73 15.33
C LYS A 122 -6.54 -6.94 15.42
N THR A 123 -5.23 -6.70 15.43
CA THR A 123 -4.17 -7.73 15.44
C THR A 123 -3.53 -7.80 16.83
N GLN A 124 -3.33 -9.01 17.35
CA GLN A 124 -2.75 -9.22 18.70
C GLN A 124 -1.22 -9.37 18.69
N TYR A 125 -0.64 -9.67 17.54
CA TYR A 125 0.80 -9.92 17.39
C TYR A 125 1.42 -8.86 16.49
N PHE A 126 2.35 -8.09 17.05
CA PHE A 126 3.12 -7.06 16.33
C PHE A 126 4.61 -7.37 16.46
N ASP A 127 5.31 -7.40 15.34
CA ASP A 127 6.76 -7.27 15.32
C ASP A 127 7.10 -5.79 15.36
N PHE A 128 7.51 -5.32 16.55
CA PHE A 128 7.70 -3.91 16.83
C PHE A 128 9.17 -3.53 16.65
N GLN A 129 9.50 -2.96 15.49
CA GLN A 129 10.85 -2.48 15.20
C GLN A 129 10.98 -1.00 15.53
N MET A 130 11.97 -0.64 16.34
CA MET A 130 12.24 0.74 16.72
C MET A 130 13.54 1.22 16.09
N GLN A 131 13.50 2.34 15.38
CA GLN A 131 14.63 2.92 14.68
C GLN A 131 14.78 4.40 15.04
N GLU A 132 15.99 4.80 15.50
CA GLU A 132 16.31 6.22 15.70
C GLU A 132 16.57 6.89 14.34
N ASP A 133 15.90 8.03 14.10
CA ASP A 133 16.04 8.81 12.88
C ASP A 133 16.05 10.31 13.18
N LYS A 134 17.23 10.89 13.17
CA LYS A 134 17.46 12.32 13.46
C LYS A 134 16.98 13.25 12.36
N ALA A 135 16.78 12.75 11.13
CA ALA A 135 16.31 13.56 10.00
C ALA A 135 14.87 14.07 10.16
N LEU A 136 14.08 13.45 11.04
CA LEU A 136 12.69 13.84 11.32
C LEU A 136 12.56 15.21 12.02
N GLY A 137 13.65 15.74 12.60
CA GLY A 137 13.67 17.02 13.30
C GLY A 137 12.88 17.06 14.61
N GLY A 138 12.15 15.99 14.97
CA GLY A 138 11.34 15.83 16.17
C GLY A 138 10.09 14.97 15.92
N GLY A 139 9.51 14.41 16.98
CA GLY A 139 8.35 13.54 16.88
C GLY A 139 8.70 12.12 16.44
N PHE A 140 7.74 11.45 15.78
CA PHE A 140 7.90 10.07 15.31
C PHE A 140 7.04 9.79 14.08
N ILE A 141 7.43 8.75 13.34
CA ILE A 141 6.65 8.16 12.25
C ILE A 141 6.35 6.71 12.63
N LEU A 142 5.10 6.32 12.49
CA LEU A 142 4.61 4.97 12.70
C LEU A 142 4.22 4.36 11.37
N GLU A 143 4.85 3.25 11.01
CA GLU A 143 4.55 2.46 9.82
C GLU A 143 3.91 1.14 10.27
N VAL A 144 2.74 0.82 9.76
CA VAL A 144 2.02 -0.43 10.04
C VAL A 144 1.65 -1.08 8.71
N GLY A 145 2.41 -2.09 8.31
CA GLY A 145 2.27 -2.66 6.97
C GLY A 145 2.51 -1.61 5.89
N ASN A 146 1.48 -1.30 5.11
CA ASN A 146 1.53 -0.32 4.02
C ASN A 146 1.02 1.08 4.44
N ASP A 147 0.63 1.26 5.69
CA ASP A 147 0.12 2.53 6.21
C ASP A 147 1.20 3.28 6.99
N GLN A 148 1.44 4.54 6.66
CA GLN A 148 2.31 5.44 7.39
C GLN A 148 1.50 6.54 8.08
N TYR A 149 1.83 6.76 9.35
CA TYR A 149 1.31 7.85 10.17
C TYR A 149 2.46 8.75 10.57
N ASP A 150 2.45 9.98 10.09
CA ASP A 150 3.53 10.94 10.32
C ASP A 150 3.14 11.96 11.40
N TRP A 151 3.77 11.86 12.57
CA TRP A 151 3.71 12.85 13.66
C TRP A 151 5.06 13.58 13.82
N SER A 152 5.91 13.57 12.79
CA SER A 152 7.18 14.27 12.83
C SER A 152 7.00 15.79 12.70
N THR A 153 8.02 16.54 13.13
CA THR A 153 8.05 18.00 12.93
C THR A 153 8.16 18.37 11.46
N SER A 154 8.90 17.56 10.69
CA SER A 154 9.02 17.73 9.23
C SER A 154 7.70 17.49 8.51
N GLY A 155 6.97 16.44 8.85
CA GLY A 155 5.65 16.15 8.28
C GLY A 155 4.64 17.26 8.56
N ARG A 156 4.59 17.73 9.83
CA ARG A 156 3.71 18.85 10.22
C ARG A 156 4.03 20.14 9.48
N ARG A 157 5.32 20.45 9.30
CA ARG A 157 5.74 21.62 8.53
C ARG A 157 5.29 21.51 7.07
N ASN A 158 5.46 20.35 6.45
CA ASN A 158 5.08 20.14 5.07
C ASN A 158 3.55 20.23 4.88
N GLN A 159 2.76 19.62 5.77
CA GLN A 159 1.30 19.77 5.78
C GLN A 159 0.86 21.24 5.91
N PHE A 160 1.50 21.98 6.82
CA PHE A 160 1.22 23.40 6.99
C PHE A 160 1.55 24.21 5.73
N LEU A 161 2.67 23.95 5.09
CA LEU A 161 3.05 24.60 3.83
C LEU A 161 2.09 24.25 2.68
N GLU A 162 1.61 23.01 2.59
CA GLU A 162 0.59 22.61 1.62
C GLU A 162 -0.75 23.32 1.85
N GLN A 163 -1.19 23.42 3.10
CA GLN A 163 -2.40 24.16 3.44
C GLN A 163 -2.28 25.63 3.07
N LEU A 164 -1.12 26.25 3.31
CA LEU A 164 -0.86 27.63 2.90
C LEU A 164 -0.87 27.80 1.37
N ARG A 165 -0.28 26.87 0.62
CA ARG A 165 -0.30 26.88 -0.85
C ARG A 165 -1.73 26.80 -1.39
N ASN A 166 -2.51 25.84 -0.89
CA ASN A 166 -3.89 25.63 -1.32
C ASN A 166 -4.82 26.81 -0.96
N THR A 167 -4.49 27.56 0.10
CA THR A 167 -5.28 28.72 0.53
C THR A 167 -4.89 30.00 -0.21
N ARG A 168 -3.65 30.10 -0.71
CA ARG A 168 -3.11 31.29 -1.35
C ARG A 168 -3.73 31.57 -2.73
N SER A 169 -4.20 30.55 -3.43
CA SER A 169 -4.89 30.70 -4.73
C SER A 169 -6.19 31.50 -4.68
N SER A 170 -6.69 31.85 -3.48
CA SER A 170 -7.92 32.64 -3.30
C SER A 170 -7.70 34.06 -2.80
N LEU A 171 -6.46 34.57 -2.76
CA LEU A 171 -6.12 35.82 -2.07
C LEU A 171 -5.73 36.97 -2.99
N THR A 172 -6.33 38.13 -2.74
CA THR A 172 -6.08 39.37 -3.46
C THR A 172 -5.46 40.51 -2.62
N SER A 173 -5.20 40.31 -1.30
CA SER A 173 -4.59 41.36 -0.45
C SER A 173 -3.70 40.86 0.68
N ASP A 174 -2.67 41.65 1.06
CA ASP A 174 -1.72 41.36 2.14
C ASP A 174 -2.34 41.24 3.53
N ALA A 175 -3.47 41.87 3.79
CA ALA A 175 -4.20 41.79 5.07
C ALA A 175 -4.82 40.41 5.29
N ASP A 176 -5.13 39.68 4.22
CA ASP A 176 -5.71 38.33 4.28
C ASP A 176 -4.66 37.29 4.68
N ILE A 177 -3.37 37.53 4.37
CA ILE A 177 -2.27 36.59 4.68
C ILE A 177 -2.10 36.41 6.19
N LEU A 178 -2.14 37.49 6.98
CA LEU A 178 -2.04 37.43 8.44
C LEU A 178 -3.23 36.71 9.07
N THR A 179 -4.44 36.98 8.53
CA THR A 179 -5.66 36.31 9.01
C THR A 179 -5.65 34.82 8.72
N ILE A 180 -5.08 34.41 7.59
CA ILE A 180 -4.95 33.00 7.19
C ILE A 180 -3.88 32.30 8.02
N LEU A 181 -2.73 32.94 8.24
CA LEU A 181 -1.71 32.40 9.12
C LEU A 181 -2.26 32.18 10.53
N GLN A 182 -3.02 33.18 11.08
CA GLN A 182 -3.66 33.03 12.37
C GLN A 182 -4.71 31.91 12.39
N LYS A 183 -5.55 31.81 11.38
CA LYS A 183 -6.55 30.72 11.23
C LYS A 183 -5.89 29.37 10.98
N GLY A 184 -4.83 29.32 10.16
CA GLY A 184 -4.05 28.11 9.91
C GLY A 184 -3.38 27.57 11.17
N ILE A 185 -2.83 28.47 12.01
CA ILE A 185 -2.22 28.09 13.28
C ILE A 185 -3.27 27.67 14.32
N SER A 186 -4.39 28.38 14.41
CA SER A 186 -5.44 28.11 15.40
C SER A 186 -6.29 26.86 15.08
N ASN A 187 -6.46 26.54 13.79
CA ASN A 187 -7.25 25.41 13.31
C ASN A 187 -6.37 24.21 12.89
N PHE A 188 -5.06 24.26 13.15
CA PHE A 188 -4.15 23.17 12.83
C PHE A 188 -4.48 21.95 13.70
N ASP A 189 -5.32 21.07 13.16
CA ASP A 189 -5.68 19.82 13.81
C ASP A 189 -4.52 18.82 13.64
N LEU A 190 -3.94 18.43 14.77
CA LEU A 190 -2.78 17.51 14.86
C LEU A 190 -3.14 16.06 14.48
N LYS A 191 -4.01 15.86 13.50
CA LYS A 191 -4.29 14.53 12.99
C LYS A 191 -3.13 14.08 12.10
N ALA A 192 -2.55 12.93 12.42
CA ALA A 192 -1.60 12.30 11.51
C ALA A 192 -2.31 11.99 10.19
N GLU A 193 -1.75 12.46 9.11
CA GLU A 193 -2.21 12.09 7.79
C GLU A 193 -1.81 10.64 7.52
N LYS A 194 -2.79 9.81 7.17
CA LYS A 194 -2.55 8.45 6.74
C LYS A 194 -2.03 8.51 5.31
N LYS A 195 -0.78 8.13 5.07
CA LYS A 195 -0.21 7.93 3.74
C LYS A 195 -0.06 6.44 3.48
N GLU A 196 -0.34 6.03 2.27
CA GLU A 196 -0.14 4.66 1.82
C GLU A 196 1.24 4.53 1.19
N ILE A 197 1.99 3.49 1.62
CA ILE A 197 3.35 3.22 1.16
C ILE A 197 3.36 1.93 0.36
N GLY A 198 4.06 1.95 -0.76
CA GLY A 198 4.38 0.75 -1.53
C GLY A 198 5.87 0.46 -1.52
N PHE A 199 6.21 -0.76 -1.91
CA PHE A 199 7.57 -1.23 -2.03
C PHE A 199 7.83 -1.70 -3.46
N ILE A 200 9.01 -1.36 -3.99
CA ILE A 200 9.44 -1.82 -5.31
C ILE A 200 9.74 -3.32 -5.23
N GLU A 201 9.11 -4.08 -6.12
CA GLU A 201 9.44 -5.49 -6.37
C GLU A 201 10.57 -5.63 -7.41
N SER A 202 10.51 -4.80 -8.45
CA SER A 202 11.54 -4.74 -9.47
C SER A 202 11.54 -3.38 -10.15
N VAL A 203 12.71 -2.94 -10.63
CA VAL A 203 12.88 -1.71 -11.40
C VAL A 203 13.78 -1.98 -12.57
N GLY A 204 13.46 -1.41 -13.72
CA GLY A 204 14.26 -1.50 -14.94
C GLY A 204 13.56 -0.81 -16.10
N ASP A 205 14.35 -0.32 -17.05
CA ASP A 205 13.87 0.35 -18.26
C ASP A 205 12.94 1.56 -17.98
N GLY A 206 13.18 2.25 -16.85
CA GLY A 206 12.36 3.41 -16.44
C GLY A 206 10.99 3.04 -15.88
N ILE A 207 10.75 1.74 -15.54
CA ILE A 207 9.51 1.26 -14.96
C ILE A 207 9.81 0.63 -13.59
N ALA A 208 9.06 1.02 -12.58
CA ALA A 208 9.05 0.37 -11.28
C ALA A 208 7.77 -0.44 -11.09
N ILE A 209 7.91 -1.72 -10.77
CA ILE A 209 6.80 -2.57 -10.35
C ILE A 209 6.75 -2.52 -8.82
N MET A 210 5.60 -2.15 -8.28
CA MET A 210 5.41 -1.94 -6.85
C MET A 210 4.22 -2.72 -6.31
N ASN A 211 4.28 -3.09 -5.04
CA ASN A 211 3.17 -3.63 -4.27
C ASN A 211 2.79 -2.68 -3.11
N GLY A 212 1.60 -2.89 -2.52
CA GLY A 212 1.18 -2.21 -1.29
C GLY A 212 0.50 -0.86 -1.47
N LEU A 213 0.25 -0.42 -2.71
CA LEU A 213 -0.51 0.79 -3.02
C LEU A 213 -1.89 0.42 -3.56
N ASP A 214 -2.73 -0.17 -2.70
CA ASP A 214 -4.01 -0.77 -3.08
C ASP A 214 -5.06 0.26 -3.57
N HIS A 215 -4.90 1.53 -3.18
CA HIS A 215 -5.80 2.62 -3.55
C HIS A 215 -5.19 3.57 -4.58
N ALA A 216 -4.05 3.22 -5.20
CA ALA A 216 -3.44 4.05 -6.23
C ALA A 216 -4.37 4.20 -7.44
N MET A 217 -4.40 5.40 -8.01
CA MET A 217 -5.20 5.70 -9.19
C MET A 217 -4.31 5.77 -10.45
N TYR A 218 -4.87 5.39 -11.59
CA TYR A 218 -4.20 5.57 -12.88
C TYR A 218 -3.83 7.05 -13.08
N GLY A 219 -2.60 7.32 -13.51
CA GLY A 219 -2.09 8.67 -13.69
C GLY A 219 -1.68 9.39 -12.39
N GLU A 220 -1.79 8.75 -11.23
CA GLU A 220 -1.35 9.32 -9.95
C GLU A 220 0.18 9.38 -9.85
N VAL A 221 0.70 10.45 -9.27
CA VAL A 221 2.14 10.59 -9.00
C VAL A 221 2.51 9.88 -7.72
N ILE A 222 3.53 9.02 -7.82
CA ILE A 222 4.21 8.38 -6.69
C ILE A 222 5.55 9.08 -6.47
N GLU A 223 5.88 9.38 -5.22
CA GLU A 223 7.17 9.94 -4.82
C GLU A 223 7.97 8.87 -4.10
N PHE A 224 9.19 8.62 -4.57
CA PHE A 224 10.11 7.65 -3.99
C PHE A 224 11.02 8.26 -2.94
N ASP A 225 11.59 7.44 -2.05
CA ASP A 225 12.46 7.87 -0.95
C ASP A 225 13.71 8.64 -1.42
N ASN A 226 14.20 8.39 -2.63
CA ASN A 226 15.31 9.12 -3.25
C ASN A 226 14.90 10.47 -3.87
N GLY A 227 13.61 10.85 -3.79
CA GLY A 227 13.05 12.05 -4.40
C GLY A 227 12.65 11.91 -5.87
N THR A 228 12.91 10.76 -6.51
CA THR A 228 12.41 10.48 -7.86
C THR A 228 10.89 10.41 -7.81
N LYS A 229 10.24 10.90 -8.87
CA LYS A 229 8.79 10.81 -9.06
C LYS A 229 8.48 9.88 -10.21
N GLY A 230 7.30 9.28 -10.16
CA GLY A 230 6.80 8.47 -11.26
C GLY A 230 5.28 8.53 -11.33
N MET A 231 4.71 8.06 -12.42
CA MET A 231 3.27 8.04 -12.67
C MET A 231 2.77 6.60 -12.76
N VAL A 232 1.68 6.32 -12.08
CA VAL A 232 1.00 5.02 -12.16
C VAL A 232 0.39 4.85 -13.56
N GLN A 233 0.87 3.83 -14.28
CA GLN A 233 0.43 3.53 -15.64
C GLN A 233 -0.34 2.23 -15.75
N ASN A 234 -0.02 1.24 -14.90
CA ASN A 234 -0.69 -0.05 -14.90
C ASN A 234 -1.13 -0.40 -13.47
N ILE A 235 -2.34 -0.94 -13.35
CA ILE A 235 -2.88 -1.37 -12.06
C ILE A 235 -3.33 -2.81 -12.23
N GLU A 236 -2.68 -3.72 -11.50
CA GLU A 236 -3.03 -5.12 -11.39
C GLU A 236 -3.58 -5.43 -9.99
N ARG A 237 -4.02 -6.63 -9.76
CA ARG A 237 -4.69 -7.01 -8.50
C ARG A 237 -3.88 -6.75 -7.24
N ASN A 238 -2.56 -7.01 -7.27
CA ASN A 238 -1.67 -6.91 -6.10
C ASN A 238 -0.43 -6.05 -6.37
N ARG A 239 -0.30 -5.45 -7.55
CA ARG A 239 0.86 -4.65 -7.93
C ARG A 239 0.49 -3.56 -8.92
N ILE A 240 1.29 -2.52 -8.94
CA ILE A 240 1.16 -1.41 -9.88
C ILE A 240 2.45 -1.25 -10.67
N GLY A 241 2.32 -0.80 -11.92
CA GLY A 241 3.42 -0.37 -12.76
C GLY A 241 3.51 1.16 -12.75
N VAL A 242 4.66 1.69 -12.41
CA VAL A 242 4.93 3.13 -12.31
C VAL A 242 6.02 3.50 -13.31
N ILE A 243 5.73 4.44 -14.21
CA ILE A 243 6.74 5.02 -15.11
C ILE A 243 7.50 6.09 -14.35
N LEU A 244 8.82 5.99 -14.30
CA LEU A 244 9.69 6.95 -13.63
C LEU A 244 9.89 8.21 -14.47
N PHE A 245 9.87 9.38 -13.83
CA PHE A 245 10.13 10.68 -14.48
C PHE A 245 11.60 11.12 -14.39
N GLY A 246 12.48 10.22 -14.09
CA GLY A 246 13.91 10.50 -13.97
C GLY A 246 14.74 9.24 -13.98
N ASP A 247 15.97 9.39 -13.54
CA ASP A 247 16.91 8.29 -13.44
C ASP A 247 16.47 7.29 -12.34
N GLU A 248 16.61 6.01 -12.63
CA GLU A 248 16.34 4.92 -11.67
C GLU A 248 17.48 4.73 -10.66
N THR A 249 18.55 5.55 -10.76
CA THR A 249 19.72 5.46 -9.87
C THR A 249 19.31 5.63 -8.41
N GLY A 250 19.64 4.62 -7.60
CA GLY A 250 19.29 4.58 -6.18
C GLY A 250 17.92 3.98 -5.87
N LEU A 251 17.18 3.53 -6.88
CA LEU A 251 16.00 2.72 -6.71
C LEU A 251 16.34 1.25 -6.91
N GLY A 252 15.82 0.39 -6.07
CA GLY A 252 16.01 -1.07 -6.15
C GLY A 252 14.88 -1.79 -5.44
N GLU A 253 14.95 -3.11 -5.45
CA GLU A 253 14.02 -3.96 -4.70
C GLU A 253 13.96 -3.56 -3.23
N GLY A 254 12.75 -3.38 -2.70
CA GLY A 254 12.49 -2.93 -1.33
C GLY A 254 12.54 -1.41 -1.13
N SER A 255 12.91 -0.60 -2.15
CA SER A 255 12.77 0.87 -2.06
C SER A 255 11.30 1.25 -1.94
N ARG A 256 11.05 2.37 -1.25
CA ARG A 256 9.71 2.82 -0.93
C ARG A 256 9.22 3.87 -1.90
N GLY A 257 7.92 3.83 -2.17
CA GLY A 257 7.20 4.91 -2.84
C GLY A 257 5.94 5.26 -2.09
N MET A 258 5.62 6.54 -2.04
CA MET A 258 4.45 7.09 -1.37
C MET A 258 3.50 7.71 -2.36
N ARG A 259 2.20 7.53 -2.13
CA ARG A 259 1.18 8.21 -2.90
C ARG A 259 1.18 9.72 -2.59
N THR A 260 1.07 10.52 -3.64
CA THR A 260 0.90 11.97 -3.49
C THR A 260 -0.57 12.40 -3.48
N GLY A 261 -1.49 11.52 -3.92
CA GLY A 261 -2.90 11.84 -4.10
C GLY A 261 -3.17 12.82 -5.27
N ARG A 262 -2.15 13.12 -6.07
CA ARG A 262 -2.24 14.06 -7.21
C ARG A 262 -2.04 13.32 -8.51
N MET A 263 -2.87 13.64 -9.51
CA MET A 263 -2.67 13.17 -10.89
C MET A 263 -1.45 13.85 -11.48
N ALA A 264 -0.75 13.14 -12.38
CA ALA A 264 0.38 13.71 -13.11
C ALA A 264 -0.06 14.96 -13.87
N GLY A 265 0.65 16.06 -13.64
CA GLY A 265 0.30 17.35 -14.17
C GLY A 265 1.45 18.35 -14.04
N VAL A 266 1.22 19.55 -14.51
CA VAL A 266 2.17 20.65 -14.41
C VAL A 266 1.53 21.85 -13.74
N PRO A 267 2.25 22.54 -12.88
CA PRO A 267 1.80 23.81 -12.36
C PRO A 267 1.81 24.87 -13.47
N VAL A 268 0.85 25.78 -13.44
CA VAL A 268 0.72 26.86 -14.41
C VAL A 268 0.47 28.19 -13.70
N SER A 269 1.14 29.22 -14.20
CA SER A 269 0.91 30.63 -13.83
C SER A 269 1.56 31.54 -14.87
N ASN A 270 1.30 32.83 -14.77
CA ASN A 270 1.97 33.83 -15.62
C ASN A 270 3.48 33.94 -15.31
N ASP A 271 3.91 33.55 -14.12
CA ASP A 271 5.32 33.58 -13.68
C ASP A 271 6.20 32.54 -14.41
N TYR A 272 5.57 31.60 -15.15
CA TYR A 272 6.27 30.65 -16.01
C TYR A 272 6.77 31.29 -17.32
N LEU A 273 6.27 32.48 -17.68
CA LEU A 273 6.70 33.15 -18.91
C LEU A 273 8.17 33.55 -18.85
N GLY A 274 8.97 33.06 -19.78
CA GLY A 274 10.41 33.31 -19.84
C GLY A 274 11.27 32.45 -18.92
N ARG A 275 10.66 31.48 -18.21
CA ARG A 275 11.39 30.51 -17.36
C ARG A 275 11.66 29.23 -18.12
N VAL A 276 12.73 28.52 -17.71
CA VAL A 276 13.06 27.17 -18.22
C VAL A 276 12.73 26.14 -17.14
N VAL A 277 11.87 25.19 -17.49
CA VAL A 277 11.38 24.18 -16.57
C VAL A 277 11.53 22.77 -17.16
N ASN A 278 11.59 21.78 -16.27
CA ASN A 278 11.53 20.36 -16.69
C ASN A 278 10.07 19.95 -17.02
N ALA A 279 9.88 18.68 -17.40
CA ALA A 279 8.57 18.13 -17.75
C ALA A 279 7.54 18.15 -16.59
N LEU A 280 7.98 18.31 -15.35
CA LEU A 280 7.12 18.41 -14.16
C LEU A 280 6.83 19.88 -13.78
N GLY A 281 7.32 20.86 -14.55
CA GLY A 281 7.20 22.27 -14.25
C GLY A 281 8.19 22.80 -13.19
N GLU A 282 9.19 22.01 -12.81
CA GLU A 282 10.20 22.46 -11.86
C GLU A 282 11.25 23.33 -12.57
N PRO A 283 11.64 24.49 -12.01
CA PRO A 283 12.59 25.39 -12.66
C PRO A 283 14.00 24.77 -12.71
N ILE A 284 14.62 24.80 -13.88
CA ILE A 284 15.99 24.33 -14.13
C ILE A 284 16.93 25.46 -14.60
N ASP A 285 16.45 26.71 -14.59
CA ASP A 285 17.18 27.91 -15.01
C ASP A 285 18.00 28.56 -13.89
N GLY A 286 17.97 28.03 -12.67
CA GLY A 286 18.68 28.58 -11.52
C GLY A 286 18.09 29.88 -10.94
N LEU A 287 16.93 30.35 -11.43
CA LEU A 287 16.31 31.59 -10.99
C LEU A 287 15.38 31.42 -9.77
N GLY A 288 15.39 30.23 -9.15
CA GLY A 288 14.57 29.93 -7.95
C GLY A 288 13.18 29.45 -8.26
N PRO A 289 12.36 29.16 -7.23
CA PRO A 289 11.02 28.60 -7.38
C PRO A 289 10.08 29.56 -8.10
N ILE A 290 9.16 29.01 -8.88
CA ILE A 290 8.14 29.74 -9.63
C ILE A 290 6.84 29.66 -8.81
N HIS A 291 6.08 30.77 -8.80
CA HIS A 291 4.77 30.79 -8.16
C HIS A 291 3.76 30.01 -9.01
N GLU A 292 2.96 29.15 -8.35
CA GLU A 292 1.95 28.32 -8.97
C GLU A 292 0.55 28.92 -8.67
N ASP A 293 -0.23 29.21 -9.70
CA ASP A 293 -1.61 29.67 -9.56
C ASP A 293 -2.59 28.49 -9.67
N GLU A 294 -2.38 27.63 -10.66
CA GLU A 294 -3.21 26.47 -10.97
C GLU A 294 -2.34 25.24 -11.22
N TYR A 295 -2.98 24.08 -11.19
CA TYR A 295 -2.34 22.80 -11.53
C TYR A 295 -3.17 22.12 -12.62
N ARG A 296 -2.55 21.79 -13.75
CA ARG A 296 -3.20 21.12 -14.87
C ARG A 296 -2.71 19.71 -15.04
N ALA A 297 -3.64 18.75 -15.05
CA ALA A 297 -3.33 17.38 -15.37
C ALA A 297 -2.82 17.24 -16.81
N ILE A 298 -1.82 16.35 -17.03
CA ILE A 298 -1.28 16.06 -18.36
C ILE A 298 -2.34 15.40 -19.23
N GLU A 299 -3.09 14.46 -18.64
CA GLU A 299 -4.18 13.78 -19.31
C GLU A 299 -5.50 14.53 -19.04
N GLN A 300 -6.11 15.01 -20.11
CA GLN A 300 -7.43 15.66 -20.07
C GLN A 300 -8.30 15.08 -21.18
N PRO A 301 -9.63 15.03 -20.98
CA PRO A 301 -10.54 14.66 -22.04
C PRO A 301 -10.38 15.60 -23.24
N ALA A 302 -10.32 15.04 -24.45
CA ALA A 302 -10.23 15.83 -25.65
C ALA A 302 -11.45 16.78 -25.79
N PRO A 303 -11.25 18.03 -26.24
CA PRO A 303 -12.36 18.96 -26.46
C PRO A 303 -13.35 18.38 -27.47
N GLY A 304 -14.64 18.56 -27.21
CA GLY A 304 -15.72 18.15 -28.11
C GLY A 304 -15.61 18.80 -29.48
N ILE A 305 -16.32 18.27 -30.47
CA ILE A 305 -16.30 18.80 -31.85
C ILE A 305 -16.74 20.27 -31.90
N ILE A 306 -17.67 20.64 -31.04
CA ILE A 306 -18.23 22.01 -30.98
C ILE A 306 -17.22 23.00 -30.36
N ASP A 307 -16.35 22.51 -29.44
CA ASP A 307 -15.39 23.36 -28.73
C ASP A 307 -14.09 23.59 -29.50
N ARG A 308 -13.90 22.86 -30.62
CA ARG A 308 -12.69 22.97 -31.44
C ARG A 308 -12.76 24.21 -32.32
N GLN A 309 -11.73 25.05 -32.25
CA GLN A 309 -11.59 26.19 -33.13
C GLN A 309 -10.90 25.76 -34.45
N PRO A 310 -11.28 26.36 -35.60
CA PRO A 310 -10.58 26.12 -36.84
C PRO A 310 -9.15 26.64 -36.75
N VAL A 311 -8.21 25.88 -37.26
CA VAL A 311 -6.82 26.32 -37.40
C VAL A 311 -6.76 27.33 -38.57
N ASN A 312 -6.38 28.57 -38.26
CA ASN A 312 -6.15 29.61 -39.24
C ASN A 312 -4.77 29.47 -39.88
#